data_28169a0a31d418ad96fef82ba5a2bfc0
#
_entry.id   28169a0a31d418ad96fef82ba5a2bfc0
#
_cell.length_a   1.000
_cell.length_b   1.000
_cell.length_c   1.000
_cell.angle_alpha   90.00
_cell.angle_beta   90.00
_cell.angle_gamma   90.00
#
_symmetry.space_group_name_H-M   'P 1'
#
loop_
_entity.id
_entity.type
_entity.pdbx_description
1 polymer ?
#
loop_
_entity_poly.entity_id
_entity_poly.type
_entity_poly.pdbx_seq_one_letter_code
_entity_poly.pdbx_strand_id
1 'polypeptide(L)'
;MIVTVFTPTYNRRQLIERLYQSLLMQTCKSFEWLVVDDGSSDDTEDFFLQLVKLESPFPIRYIKQPNGGKHRAINYGVKNAVGELFFTVDSDDYLTEDAVEKVIKWKNSLDNSHKWAGVAGLRGNCKQNVVGERNNSANYIDAKNTERRFFHLQGDKPEIYFTEVLKKFPFPEIPGENFISEEIIANTLARNGYYMRWFNEIIYIGDYLEDGLTLNNNKHSKNPQGCLLWAKGQILSFPKDWRSRFLAIGIYHGVVRRKQNIFKTASDLNVNVITVALAYMIIAFYKPLYELSKKVC
;
A
#
# COMPACT_ATOMS: atom_id res chain seq x y z
N MET A 1 -22.85 5.57 6.13
CA MET A 1 -21.51 6.15 5.92
C MET A 1 -20.89 5.48 4.71
N ILE A 2 -20.28 6.26 3.79
CA ILE A 2 -19.84 5.69 2.51
C ILE A 2 -18.36 5.33 2.56
N VAL A 3 -17.51 6.15 3.22
CA VAL A 3 -16.07 5.96 3.26
C VAL A 3 -15.59 5.79 4.70
N THR A 4 -14.75 4.79 4.97
CA THR A 4 -13.85 4.79 6.13
C THR A 4 -12.49 5.31 5.64
N VAL A 5 -12.12 6.54 6.04
CA VAL A 5 -10.74 7.01 5.95
C VAL A 5 -9.99 6.35 7.10
N PHE A 6 -9.07 5.46 6.75
CA PHE A 6 -8.33 4.66 7.70
C PHE A 6 -6.87 5.11 7.79
N THR A 7 -6.37 5.30 9.00
CA THR A 7 -4.98 5.69 9.24
C THR A 7 -4.30 4.73 10.19
N PRO A 8 -3.34 3.92 9.71
CA PRO A 8 -2.39 3.23 10.60
C PRO A 8 -1.36 4.24 11.09
N THR A 9 -1.08 4.26 12.39
CA THR A 9 -0.08 5.17 12.98
C THR A 9 0.83 4.46 13.96
N TYR A 10 2.09 4.90 14.02
CA TYR A 10 3.08 4.47 15.02
C TYR A 10 4.12 5.55 15.21
N ASN A 11 4.14 6.19 16.39
CA ASN A 11 5.07 7.27 16.75
C ASN A 11 5.09 8.41 15.71
N ARG A 12 3.91 8.94 15.35
CA ARG A 12 3.72 9.98 14.32
C ARG A 12 2.91 11.19 14.80
N ARG A 13 2.92 11.46 16.10
CA ARG A 13 2.14 12.55 16.72
C ARG A 13 2.28 13.87 15.97
N GLN A 14 3.49 14.25 15.58
CA GLN A 14 3.76 15.55 14.96
C GLN A 14 3.23 15.65 13.53
N LEU A 15 3.07 14.52 12.81
CA LEU A 15 2.68 14.49 11.41
C LEU A 15 1.17 14.37 11.22
N ILE A 16 0.49 13.68 12.14
CA ILE A 16 -0.94 13.36 12.04
C ILE A 16 -1.86 14.59 12.07
N GLU A 17 -1.37 15.69 12.63
CA GLU A 17 -2.11 16.97 12.66
C GLU A 17 -2.42 17.48 11.26
N ARG A 18 -1.46 17.39 10.33
CA ARG A 18 -1.66 17.80 8.93
C ARG A 18 -2.76 16.98 8.25
N LEU A 19 -2.78 15.67 8.49
CA LEU A 19 -3.85 14.80 7.99
C LEU A 19 -5.20 15.23 8.58
N TYR A 20 -5.28 15.43 9.89
CA TYR A 20 -6.52 15.86 10.54
C TYR A 20 -7.07 17.15 9.93
N GLN A 21 -6.22 18.18 9.74
CA GLN A 21 -6.63 19.44 9.12
C GLN A 21 -7.16 19.21 7.70
N SER A 22 -6.54 18.32 6.90
CA SER A 22 -7.03 18.00 5.56
C SER A 22 -8.39 17.29 5.57
N LEU A 23 -8.71 16.52 6.61
CA LEU A 23 -10.02 15.90 6.79
C LEU A 23 -11.08 16.91 7.21
N LEU A 24 -10.72 17.90 8.03
CA LEU A 24 -11.62 19.02 8.36
C LEU A 24 -11.98 19.86 7.13
N MET A 25 -11.07 19.96 6.16
CA MET A 25 -11.29 20.73 4.92
C MET A 25 -12.04 19.96 3.84
N GLN A 26 -12.36 18.66 4.03
CA GLN A 26 -13.10 17.91 3.01
C GLN A 26 -14.45 18.55 2.67
N THR A 27 -14.77 18.68 1.38
CA THR A 27 -16.06 19.20 0.88
C THR A 27 -17.23 18.26 1.22
N CYS A 28 -16.97 16.95 1.28
CA CYS A 28 -17.94 15.94 1.67
C CYS A 28 -17.59 15.30 3.01
N LYS A 29 -18.51 15.31 3.98
CA LYS A 29 -18.33 14.73 5.33
C LYS A 29 -18.94 13.33 5.48
N SER A 30 -19.27 12.64 4.38
CA SER A 30 -19.89 11.30 4.43
C SER A 30 -18.85 10.18 4.68
N PHE A 31 -17.95 10.40 5.65
CA PHE A 31 -16.92 9.45 6.05
C PHE A 31 -16.74 9.39 7.57
N GLU A 32 -16.14 8.31 8.06
CA GLU A 32 -15.52 8.24 9.39
C GLU A 32 -13.99 8.32 9.25
N TRP A 33 -13.32 8.83 10.26
CA TRP A 33 -11.87 8.67 10.42
C TRP A 33 -11.57 7.59 11.45
N LEU A 34 -11.11 6.44 10.99
CA LEU A 34 -10.70 5.31 11.82
C LEU A 34 -9.19 5.27 11.93
N VAL A 35 -8.66 5.44 13.12
CA VAL A 35 -7.23 5.39 13.40
C VAL A 35 -6.91 4.14 14.20
N VAL A 36 -5.96 3.35 13.72
CA VAL A 36 -5.37 2.24 14.47
C VAL A 36 -3.92 2.58 14.80
N ASP A 37 -3.68 2.78 16.09
CA ASP A 37 -2.36 3.02 16.65
C ASP A 37 -1.67 1.68 16.94
N ASP A 38 -0.60 1.41 16.23
CA ASP A 38 0.18 0.19 16.33
C ASP A 38 1.18 0.23 17.51
N GLY A 39 0.72 0.71 18.67
CA GLY A 39 1.47 0.69 19.93
C GLY A 39 2.43 1.86 20.07
N SER A 40 2.03 3.08 19.71
CA SER A 40 2.84 4.28 19.92
C SER A 40 3.23 4.50 21.38
N SER A 41 4.43 5.02 21.56
CA SER A 41 5.01 5.43 22.84
C SER A 41 5.19 6.95 22.99
N ASP A 42 4.85 7.70 21.93
CA ASP A 42 4.78 9.17 21.97
C ASP A 42 3.37 9.65 22.37
N ASP A 43 3.11 10.95 22.31
CA ASP A 43 1.86 11.58 22.72
C ASP A 43 0.70 11.35 21.72
N THR A 44 0.79 10.34 20.82
CA THR A 44 -0.26 10.03 19.84
C THR A 44 -1.57 9.64 20.53
N GLU A 45 -1.51 8.78 21.57
CA GLU A 45 -2.68 8.36 22.31
C GLU A 45 -3.38 9.54 22.99
N ASP A 46 -2.63 10.39 23.70
CA ASP A 46 -3.19 11.55 24.40
C ASP A 46 -3.86 12.53 23.44
N PHE A 47 -3.28 12.74 22.28
CA PHE A 47 -3.89 13.54 21.22
C PHE A 47 -5.27 13.00 20.81
N PHE A 48 -5.38 11.72 20.50
CA PHE A 48 -6.64 11.14 20.09
C PHE A 48 -7.67 11.05 21.20
N LEU A 49 -7.25 10.77 22.44
CA LEU A 49 -8.15 10.76 23.60
C LEU A 49 -8.76 12.14 23.89
N GLN A 50 -8.06 13.21 23.52
CA GLN A 50 -8.60 14.58 23.57
C GLN A 50 -9.51 14.82 22.36
N LEU A 51 -9.05 14.46 21.15
CA LEU A 51 -9.74 14.75 19.91
C LEU A 51 -11.14 14.10 19.82
N VAL A 52 -11.27 12.84 20.27
CA VAL A 52 -12.56 12.12 20.23
C VAL A 52 -13.62 12.69 21.18
N LYS A 53 -13.24 13.59 22.11
CA LYS A 53 -14.16 14.29 23.01
C LYS A 53 -14.69 15.62 22.43
N LEU A 54 -14.05 16.10 21.36
CA LEU A 54 -14.46 17.34 20.70
C LEU A 54 -15.59 17.05 19.70
N GLU A 55 -16.44 18.05 19.48
CA GLU A 55 -17.37 18.02 18.36
C GLU A 55 -16.59 18.00 17.03
N SER A 56 -16.91 17.06 16.17
CA SER A 56 -16.30 16.91 14.86
C SER A 56 -17.37 16.77 13.79
N PRO A 57 -17.16 17.33 12.57
CA PRO A 57 -18.10 17.22 11.46
C PRO A 57 -18.20 15.79 10.89
N PHE A 58 -17.38 14.87 11.37
CA PHE A 58 -17.39 13.43 11.05
C PHE A 58 -16.99 12.61 12.27
N PRO A 59 -17.43 11.36 12.39
CA PRO A 59 -17.01 10.47 13.48
C PRO A 59 -15.51 10.19 13.45
N ILE A 60 -14.87 10.28 14.61
CA ILE A 60 -13.46 9.92 14.83
C ILE A 60 -13.42 8.74 15.77
N ARG A 61 -12.74 7.68 15.35
CA ARG A 61 -12.55 6.46 16.15
C ARG A 61 -11.06 6.15 16.26
N TYR A 62 -10.60 6.03 17.50
CA TYR A 62 -9.22 5.68 17.82
C TYR A 62 -9.17 4.34 18.52
N ILE A 63 -8.29 3.46 18.06
CA ILE A 63 -8.07 2.13 18.63
C ILE A 63 -6.57 1.91 18.74
N LYS A 64 -6.08 1.51 19.92
CA LYS A 64 -4.68 1.14 20.13
C LYS A 64 -4.53 -0.36 20.22
N GLN A 65 -3.49 -0.90 19.57
CA GLN A 65 -3.11 -2.31 19.62
C GLN A 65 -1.63 -2.47 19.99
N PRO A 66 -1.19 -3.64 20.46
CA PRO A 66 0.24 -3.94 20.58
C PRO A 66 0.93 -3.84 19.23
N ASN A 67 2.16 -3.29 19.20
CA ASN A 67 2.92 -3.13 17.95
C ASN A 67 3.08 -4.46 17.23
N GLY A 68 2.64 -4.50 15.99
CA GLY A 68 2.65 -5.69 15.16
C GLY A 68 2.91 -5.42 13.68
N GLY A 69 3.05 -4.15 13.29
CA GLY A 69 3.29 -3.69 11.94
C GLY A 69 2.02 -3.26 11.19
N LYS A 70 2.23 -2.38 10.20
CA LYS A 70 1.16 -1.72 9.42
C LYS A 70 0.10 -2.69 8.89
N HIS A 71 0.50 -3.88 8.39
CA HIS A 71 -0.42 -4.88 7.84
C HIS A 71 -1.44 -5.41 8.87
N ARG A 72 -1.04 -5.58 10.15
CA ARG A 72 -1.96 -5.97 11.23
C ARG A 72 -2.91 -4.83 11.58
N ALA A 73 -2.39 -3.59 11.62
CA ALA A 73 -3.23 -2.42 11.81
C ALA A 73 -4.28 -2.29 10.70
N ILE A 74 -3.90 -2.57 9.43
CA ILE A 74 -4.85 -2.59 8.31
C ILE A 74 -5.90 -3.69 8.49
N ASN A 75 -5.51 -4.93 8.81
CA ASN A 75 -6.46 -6.02 9.07
C ASN A 75 -7.46 -5.65 10.17
N TYR A 76 -6.96 -5.07 11.25
CA TYR A 76 -7.81 -4.63 12.36
C TYR A 76 -8.73 -3.48 11.94
N GLY A 77 -8.22 -2.52 11.18
CA GLY A 77 -8.99 -1.43 10.60
C GLY A 77 -10.12 -1.93 9.69
N VAL A 78 -9.81 -2.84 8.75
CA VAL A 78 -10.81 -3.43 7.84
C VAL A 78 -11.92 -4.16 8.60
N LYS A 79 -11.58 -4.89 9.67
CA LYS A 79 -12.56 -5.58 10.51
C LYS A 79 -13.52 -4.60 11.21
N ASN A 80 -13.04 -3.42 11.60
CA ASN A 80 -13.78 -2.42 12.36
C ASN A 80 -14.39 -1.30 11.49
N ALA A 81 -14.05 -1.24 10.21
CA ALA A 81 -14.57 -0.23 9.29
C ALA A 81 -16.09 -0.37 9.09
N VAL A 82 -16.81 0.77 9.10
CA VAL A 82 -18.25 0.82 8.84
C VAL A 82 -18.60 1.41 7.48
N GLY A 83 -17.62 2.02 6.78
CA GLY A 83 -17.79 2.53 5.42
C GLY A 83 -17.85 1.39 4.39
N GLU A 84 -18.60 1.58 3.33
CA GLU A 84 -18.62 0.70 2.16
C GLU A 84 -17.24 0.63 1.49
N LEU A 85 -16.54 1.77 1.49
CA LEU A 85 -15.19 1.93 0.96
C LEU A 85 -14.17 2.10 2.09
N PHE A 86 -13.01 1.51 1.92
CA PHE A 86 -11.88 1.59 2.83
C PHE A 86 -10.73 2.34 2.14
N PHE A 87 -10.42 3.53 2.62
CA PHE A 87 -9.40 4.41 2.07
C PHE A 87 -8.24 4.54 3.06
N THR A 88 -7.16 3.83 2.82
CA THR A 88 -5.94 3.96 3.64
C THR A 88 -5.24 5.27 3.33
N VAL A 89 -5.03 6.07 4.37
CA VAL A 89 -4.25 7.32 4.33
C VAL A 89 -3.18 7.24 5.42
N ASP A 90 -1.92 7.28 5.02
CA ASP A 90 -0.80 7.20 5.95
C ASP A 90 -0.73 8.45 6.84
N SER A 91 -0.24 8.28 8.07
CA SER A 91 -0.25 9.34 9.09
C SER A 91 0.65 10.54 8.77
N ASP A 92 1.56 10.40 7.80
CA ASP A 92 2.48 11.42 7.31
C ASP A 92 2.04 12.07 5.98
N ASP A 93 0.90 11.64 5.44
CA ASP A 93 0.31 12.14 4.19
C ASP A 93 -1.01 12.90 4.47
N TYR A 94 -1.62 13.50 3.43
CA TYR A 94 -2.89 14.21 3.55
C TYR A 94 -3.70 14.20 2.24
N LEU A 95 -4.96 14.57 2.31
CA LEU A 95 -5.88 14.54 1.18
C LEU A 95 -6.09 15.93 0.55
N THR A 96 -6.45 15.98 -0.75
CA THR A 96 -7.02 17.19 -1.34
C THR A 96 -8.42 17.44 -0.77
N GLU A 97 -8.90 18.68 -0.80
CA GLU A 97 -10.16 19.09 -0.17
C GLU A 97 -11.38 18.36 -0.73
N ASP A 98 -11.32 17.90 -1.97
CA ASP A 98 -12.39 17.22 -2.69
C ASP A 98 -12.20 15.69 -2.80
N ALA A 99 -11.22 15.13 -2.08
CA ALA A 99 -10.84 13.71 -2.22
C ALA A 99 -11.99 12.76 -1.92
N VAL A 100 -12.69 12.95 -0.79
CA VAL A 100 -13.81 12.07 -0.40
C VAL A 100 -14.97 12.19 -1.38
N GLU A 101 -15.30 13.41 -1.84
CA GLU A 101 -16.34 13.66 -2.84
C GLU A 101 -16.02 12.93 -4.15
N LYS A 102 -14.78 13.05 -4.65
CA LYS A 102 -14.29 12.35 -5.84
C LYS A 102 -14.38 10.84 -5.70
N VAL A 103 -13.93 10.29 -4.58
CA VAL A 103 -13.99 8.84 -4.31
C VAL A 103 -15.43 8.32 -4.37
N ILE A 104 -16.39 9.04 -3.79
CA ILE A 104 -17.81 8.68 -3.85
C ILE A 104 -18.35 8.76 -5.28
N LYS A 105 -18.01 9.82 -6.02
CA LYS A 105 -18.38 9.98 -7.44
C LYS A 105 -17.80 8.85 -8.29
N TRP A 106 -16.53 8.51 -8.08
CA TRP A 106 -15.85 7.44 -8.80
C TRP A 106 -16.48 6.07 -8.53
N LYS A 107 -16.77 5.76 -7.28
CA LYS A 107 -17.49 4.53 -6.91
C LYS A 107 -18.84 4.44 -7.61
N ASN A 108 -19.60 5.54 -7.67
CA ASN A 108 -20.91 5.57 -8.32
C ASN A 108 -20.84 5.45 -9.86
N SER A 109 -19.66 5.62 -10.46
CA SER A 109 -19.43 5.40 -11.89
C SER A 109 -19.17 3.94 -12.26
N LEU A 110 -18.96 3.06 -11.28
CA LEU A 110 -18.73 1.64 -11.51
C LEU A 110 -20.03 0.97 -11.98
N ASP A 111 -19.90 0.12 -12.96
CA ASP A 111 -20.99 -0.66 -13.55
C ASP A 111 -20.80 -2.17 -13.33
N ASN A 112 -21.61 -2.99 -13.96
CA ASN A 112 -21.53 -4.44 -13.85
C ASN A 112 -20.56 -5.10 -14.85
N SER A 113 -19.70 -4.33 -15.53
CA SER A 113 -18.78 -4.84 -16.54
C SER A 113 -17.66 -5.70 -15.96
N HIS A 114 -17.28 -5.44 -14.70
CA HIS A 114 -16.17 -6.10 -14.03
C HIS A 114 -16.48 -6.46 -12.58
N LYS A 115 -15.68 -7.37 -12.02
CA LYS A 115 -15.63 -7.64 -10.60
C LYS A 115 -14.72 -6.59 -9.96
N TRP A 116 -15.30 -5.60 -9.32
CA TRP A 116 -14.57 -4.46 -8.80
C TRP A 116 -13.92 -4.72 -7.45
N ALA A 117 -12.64 -4.35 -7.31
CA ALA A 117 -11.98 -4.22 -6.03
C ALA A 117 -12.25 -2.85 -5.41
N GLY A 118 -12.40 -1.81 -6.24
CA GLY A 118 -12.57 -0.43 -5.82
C GLY A 118 -12.17 0.57 -6.89
N VAL A 119 -11.75 1.76 -6.46
CA VAL A 119 -11.30 2.86 -7.30
C VAL A 119 -9.93 3.37 -6.83
N ALA A 120 -9.17 4.03 -7.69
CA ALA A 120 -7.89 4.61 -7.34
C ALA A 120 -7.70 5.97 -7.99
N GLY A 121 -6.92 6.84 -7.35
CA GLY A 121 -6.52 8.13 -7.87
C GLY A 121 -5.02 8.26 -8.07
N LEU A 122 -4.55 9.51 -8.22
CA LEU A 122 -3.14 9.84 -8.27
C LEU A 122 -2.65 10.35 -6.92
N ARG A 123 -1.38 10.00 -6.61
CA ARG A 123 -0.59 10.64 -5.57
C ARG A 123 0.19 11.80 -6.17
N GLY A 124 0.27 12.91 -5.48
CA GLY A 124 1.15 14.03 -5.77
C GLY A 124 2.12 14.30 -4.63
N ASN A 125 3.25 14.94 -4.93
CA ASN A 125 4.12 15.56 -3.94
C ASN A 125 3.65 16.99 -3.63
N CYS A 126 2.91 17.60 -4.53
CA CYS A 126 2.11 18.81 -4.36
C CYS A 126 0.88 18.71 -5.27
N LYS A 127 -0.06 19.66 -5.18
CA LYS A 127 -1.31 19.63 -5.98
C LYS A 127 -1.10 19.57 -7.51
N GLN A 128 0.11 19.78 -8.00
CA GLN A 128 0.42 19.85 -9.44
C GLN A 128 1.34 18.72 -9.92
N ASN A 129 2.17 18.14 -9.06
CA ASN A 129 3.18 17.16 -9.46
C ASN A 129 2.75 15.74 -9.10
N VAL A 130 2.46 14.93 -10.13
CA VAL A 130 2.11 13.52 -9.96
C VAL A 130 3.34 12.71 -9.58
N VAL A 131 3.21 11.82 -8.59
CA VAL A 131 4.22 10.82 -8.24
C VAL A 131 3.96 9.55 -9.04
N GLY A 132 4.98 9.08 -9.76
CA GLY A 132 4.88 7.92 -10.65
C GLY A 132 4.27 8.25 -12.02
N GLU A 133 3.76 7.23 -12.69
CA GLU A 133 3.21 7.35 -14.05
C GLU A 133 1.77 7.85 -14.04
N ARG A 134 1.39 8.51 -15.12
CA ARG A 134 0.04 8.98 -15.43
C ARG A 134 -0.35 8.59 -16.84
N ASN A 135 -1.51 7.99 -17.00
CA ASN A 135 -2.09 7.75 -18.32
C ASN A 135 -2.85 9.01 -18.79
N ASN A 136 -2.40 9.60 -19.89
CA ASN A 136 -3.01 10.83 -20.42
C ASN A 136 -4.06 10.57 -21.51
N SER A 137 -4.36 9.30 -21.85
CA SER A 137 -5.28 8.97 -22.97
C SER A 137 -6.76 8.98 -22.58
N ALA A 138 -7.08 8.92 -21.27
CA ALA A 138 -8.45 8.88 -20.78
C ALA A 138 -8.57 9.47 -19.37
N ASN A 139 -9.79 9.81 -18.96
CA ASN A 139 -10.08 10.28 -17.60
C ASN A 139 -9.87 9.17 -16.56
N TYR A 140 -10.10 7.92 -16.95
CA TYR A 140 -9.86 6.73 -16.14
C TYR A 140 -9.52 5.52 -17.01
N ILE A 141 -8.93 4.51 -16.39
CA ILE A 141 -8.62 3.21 -16.99
C ILE A 141 -9.16 2.11 -16.08
N ASP A 142 -9.82 1.12 -16.65
CA ASP A 142 -10.23 -0.09 -15.95
C ASP A 142 -9.16 -1.17 -16.16
N ALA A 143 -8.44 -1.52 -15.12
CA ALA A 143 -7.32 -2.46 -15.20
C ALA A 143 -7.13 -3.21 -13.88
N LYS A 144 -6.62 -4.43 -13.97
CA LYS A 144 -6.13 -5.17 -12.80
C LYS A 144 -4.80 -4.61 -12.34
N ASN A 145 -4.46 -4.79 -11.06
CA ASN A 145 -3.16 -4.35 -10.55
C ASN A 145 -1.98 -4.93 -11.35
N THR A 146 -2.09 -6.15 -11.85
CA THR A 146 -1.05 -6.80 -12.67
C THR A 146 -0.90 -6.23 -14.08
N GLU A 147 -1.83 -5.39 -14.52
CA GLU A 147 -1.86 -4.77 -15.84
C GLU A 147 -1.37 -3.32 -15.84
N ARG A 148 -1.09 -2.74 -14.66
CA ARG A 148 -0.72 -1.32 -14.48
C ARG A 148 0.40 -0.85 -15.42
N ARG A 149 1.40 -1.71 -15.65
CA ARG A 149 2.53 -1.38 -16.53
C ARG A 149 2.10 -1.15 -17.98
N PHE A 150 1.13 -1.91 -18.48
CA PHE A 150 0.63 -1.78 -19.86
C PHE A 150 -0.15 -0.49 -20.08
N PHE A 151 -0.71 0.07 -19.00
CA PHE A 151 -1.55 1.25 -19.03
C PHE A 151 -0.87 2.50 -18.46
N HIS A 152 0.46 2.49 -18.23
CA HIS A 152 1.18 3.60 -17.61
C HIS A 152 0.57 4.08 -16.29
N LEU A 153 0.35 3.13 -15.37
CA LEU A 153 -0.24 3.36 -14.04
C LEU A 153 0.75 3.04 -12.90
N GLN A 154 2.04 2.90 -13.19
CA GLN A 154 3.03 2.53 -12.18
C GLN A 154 3.31 3.68 -11.19
N GLY A 155 3.91 3.33 -10.07
CA GLY A 155 4.17 4.22 -8.93
C GLY A 155 3.08 4.12 -7.86
N ASP A 156 3.27 4.86 -6.77
CA ASP A 156 2.33 4.88 -5.67
C ASP A 156 1.02 5.54 -6.09
N LYS A 157 -0.07 4.87 -5.78
CA LYS A 157 -1.43 5.32 -6.06
C LYS A 157 -2.27 5.13 -4.81
N PRO A 158 -3.09 6.11 -4.42
CA PRO A 158 -4.13 5.88 -3.42
C PRO A 158 -5.16 4.91 -3.97
N GLU A 159 -5.23 3.73 -3.37
CA GLU A 159 -6.15 2.67 -3.71
C GLU A 159 -7.25 2.61 -2.67
N ILE A 160 -8.50 2.77 -3.10
CA ILE A 160 -9.67 2.77 -2.25
C ILE A 160 -10.47 1.50 -2.57
N TYR A 161 -10.50 0.58 -1.64
CA TYR A 161 -11.11 -0.74 -1.83
C TYR A 161 -12.52 -0.81 -1.26
N PHE A 162 -13.36 -1.66 -1.84
CA PHE A 162 -14.56 -2.09 -1.13
C PHE A 162 -14.17 -2.83 0.15
N THR A 163 -14.73 -2.41 1.28
CA THR A 163 -14.45 -2.97 2.60
C THR A 163 -14.71 -4.48 2.63
N GLU A 164 -15.84 -4.93 2.04
CA GLU A 164 -16.22 -6.34 1.97
C GLU A 164 -15.29 -7.17 1.06
N VAL A 165 -14.58 -6.53 0.13
CA VAL A 165 -13.54 -7.20 -0.66
C VAL A 165 -12.30 -7.42 0.19
N LEU A 166 -11.81 -6.41 0.90
CA LEU A 166 -10.65 -6.55 1.78
C LEU A 166 -10.88 -7.56 2.92
N LYS A 167 -12.10 -7.64 3.47
CA LYS A 167 -12.46 -8.66 4.48
C LYS A 167 -12.23 -10.09 4.00
N LYS A 168 -12.36 -10.35 2.69
CA LYS A 168 -12.13 -11.68 2.09
C LYS A 168 -10.66 -11.98 1.83
N PHE A 169 -9.81 -10.98 1.82
CA PHE A 169 -8.39 -11.09 1.49
C PHE A 169 -7.52 -10.36 2.54
N PRO A 170 -7.52 -10.83 3.81
CA PRO A 170 -6.70 -10.20 4.85
C PRO A 170 -5.21 -10.38 4.56
N PHE A 171 -4.40 -9.48 5.06
CA PHE A 171 -2.95 -9.65 5.07
C PHE A 171 -2.56 -10.88 5.88
N PRO A 172 -1.60 -11.68 5.40
CA PRO A 172 -0.99 -12.73 6.22
C PRO A 172 -0.34 -12.13 7.47
N GLU A 173 -0.52 -12.80 8.61
CA GLU A 173 0.11 -12.41 9.88
C GLU A 173 1.12 -13.48 10.28
N ILE A 174 2.39 -13.16 10.20
CA ILE A 174 3.49 -14.09 10.49
C ILE A 174 4.02 -13.78 11.88
N PRO A 175 4.07 -14.77 12.80
CA PRO A 175 4.66 -14.57 14.12
C PRO A 175 6.12 -14.10 14.02
N GLY A 176 6.48 -13.04 14.78
CA GLY A 176 7.83 -12.48 14.80
C GLY A 176 8.19 -11.59 13.62
N GLU A 177 7.30 -11.38 12.66
CA GLU A 177 7.51 -10.44 11.54
C GLU A 177 6.50 -9.28 11.62
N ASN A 178 6.96 -8.08 11.31
CA ASN A 178 6.19 -6.85 11.39
C ASN A 178 6.03 -6.11 10.04
N PHE A 179 6.43 -6.73 8.94
CA PHE A 179 6.30 -6.16 7.61
C PHE A 179 5.81 -7.19 6.58
N ILE A 180 4.68 -6.87 5.96
CA ILE A 180 4.13 -7.55 4.77
C ILE A 180 3.89 -6.48 3.71
N SER A 181 4.33 -6.72 2.47
CA SER A 181 4.12 -5.78 1.35
C SER A 181 2.66 -5.70 0.96
N GLU A 182 2.14 -4.49 0.77
CA GLU A 182 0.76 -4.24 0.32
C GLU A 182 0.48 -4.81 -1.08
N GLU A 183 1.50 -4.92 -1.93
CA GLU A 183 1.40 -5.58 -3.24
C GLU A 183 0.86 -7.01 -3.18
N ILE A 184 1.02 -7.72 -2.05
CA ILE A 184 0.50 -9.07 -1.88
C ILE A 184 -1.01 -9.09 -2.05
N ILE A 185 -1.72 -8.14 -1.44
CA ILE A 185 -3.19 -8.05 -1.54
C ILE A 185 -3.60 -7.59 -2.93
N ALA A 186 -3.02 -6.50 -3.44
CA ALA A 186 -3.33 -5.95 -4.76
C ALA A 186 -3.15 -7.00 -5.88
N ASN A 187 -2.04 -7.75 -5.85
CA ASN A 187 -1.77 -8.82 -6.81
C ASN A 187 -2.67 -10.03 -6.60
N THR A 188 -3.05 -10.36 -5.36
CA THR A 188 -3.99 -11.45 -5.07
C THR A 188 -5.37 -11.12 -5.61
N LEU A 189 -5.86 -9.90 -5.41
CA LEU A 189 -7.12 -9.43 -5.98
C LEU A 189 -7.11 -9.53 -7.51
N ALA A 190 -6.04 -9.07 -8.16
CA ALA A 190 -5.88 -9.15 -9.60
C ALA A 190 -5.94 -10.60 -10.13
N ARG A 191 -5.26 -11.56 -9.46
CA ARG A 191 -5.32 -12.99 -9.81
C ARG A 191 -6.71 -13.60 -9.60
N ASN A 192 -7.51 -13.06 -8.68
CA ASN A 192 -8.90 -13.46 -8.44
C ASN A 192 -9.90 -12.72 -9.35
N GLY A 193 -9.42 -12.04 -10.39
CA GLY A 193 -10.23 -11.40 -11.42
C GLY A 193 -10.80 -10.04 -11.02
N TYR A 194 -10.36 -9.45 -9.93
CA TYR A 194 -10.80 -8.11 -9.53
C TYR A 194 -10.10 -7.03 -10.35
N TYR A 195 -10.88 -6.04 -10.79
CA TYR A 195 -10.47 -4.82 -11.46
C TYR A 195 -10.50 -3.64 -10.49
N MET A 196 -9.75 -2.60 -10.83
CA MET A 196 -9.79 -1.29 -10.22
C MET A 196 -9.98 -0.25 -11.32
N ARG A 197 -10.80 0.77 -11.07
CA ARG A 197 -10.90 1.93 -11.94
C ARG A 197 -9.91 2.99 -11.48
N TRP A 198 -8.94 3.28 -12.35
CA TRP A 198 -7.81 4.19 -12.08
C TRP A 198 -8.09 5.55 -12.68
N PHE A 199 -8.31 6.56 -11.84
CA PHE A 199 -8.60 7.93 -12.25
C PHE A 199 -7.35 8.79 -12.34
N ASN A 200 -7.36 9.76 -13.28
CA ASN A 200 -6.24 10.68 -13.54
C ASN A 200 -6.33 11.97 -12.72
N GLU A 201 -6.81 11.89 -11.49
CA GLU A 201 -6.94 13.04 -10.59
C GLU A 201 -6.16 12.82 -9.30
N ILE A 202 -5.41 13.85 -8.88
CA ILE A 202 -4.71 13.83 -7.60
C ILE A 202 -5.74 14.01 -6.49
N ILE A 203 -5.73 13.09 -5.53
CA ILE A 203 -6.55 13.13 -4.32
C ILE A 203 -5.73 12.95 -3.04
N TYR A 204 -4.47 12.61 -3.17
CA TYR A 204 -3.59 12.21 -2.08
C TYR A 204 -2.25 12.91 -2.24
N ILE A 205 -1.75 13.53 -1.19
CA ILE A 205 -0.50 14.30 -1.19
C ILE A 205 0.43 13.73 -0.13
N GLY A 206 1.66 13.45 -0.52
CA GLY A 206 2.67 12.98 0.42
C GLY A 206 4.07 12.97 -0.14
N ASP A 207 5.03 13.17 0.75
CA ASP A 207 6.45 13.15 0.44
C ASP A 207 7.08 11.89 1.05
N TYR A 208 8.16 11.38 0.44
CA TYR A 208 8.91 10.26 0.99
C TYR A 208 9.81 10.75 2.12
N LEU A 209 9.53 10.30 3.34
CA LEU A 209 10.33 10.59 4.53
C LEU A 209 11.52 9.61 4.63
N GLU A 210 12.66 10.09 5.12
CA GLU A 210 13.88 9.27 5.29
C GLU A 210 13.66 8.09 6.25
N ASP A 211 12.83 8.26 7.28
CA ASP A 211 12.45 7.24 8.26
C ASP A 211 11.21 6.41 7.85
N GLY A 212 10.66 6.67 6.65
CA GLY A 212 9.50 5.98 6.11
C GLY A 212 9.77 4.51 5.72
N LEU A 213 8.72 3.69 5.76
CA LEU A 213 8.80 2.28 5.35
C LEU A 213 9.25 2.10 3.89
N THR A 214 8.95 3.04 3.01
CA THR A 214 9.31 2.98 1.59
C THR A 214 10.83 3.02 1.40
N LEU A 215 11.55 3.87 2.12
CA LEU A 215 13.00 4.02 2.03
C LEU A 215 13.78 3.02 2.91
N ASN A 216 13.10 2.25 3.75
CA ASN A 216 13.74 1.25 4.61
C ASN A 216 14.24 0.05 3.81
N ASN A 217 15.54 0.03 3.49
CA ASN A 217 16.20 -1.05 2.75
C ASN A 217 16.25 -2.39 3.51
N ASN A 218 16.04 -2.39 4.82
CA ASN A 218 16.14 -3.58 5.68
C ASN A 218 14.79 -4.26 5.94
N LYS A 219 13.68 -3.73 5.43
CA LYS A 219 12.34 -4.28 5.68
C LYS A 219 12.21 -5.77 5.31
N HIS A 220 12.73 -6.16 4.17
CA HIS A 220 12.72 -7.58 3.74
C HIS A 220 13.69 -8.46 4.54
N SER A 221 14.88 -7.96 4.87
CA SER A 221 15.89 -8.76 5.60
C SER A 221 15.47 -9.06 7.05
N LYS A 222 14.68 -8.19 7.66
CA LYS A 222 14.09 -8.41 8.98
C LYS A 222 12.84 -9.29 8.92
N ASN A 223 12.21 -9.45 7.75
CA ASN A 223 10.94 -10.14 7.55
C ASN A 223 11.05 -11.16 6.39
N PRO A 224 11.86 -12.24 6.54
CA PRO A 224 12.16 -13.16 5.44
C PRO A 224 10.97 -13.99 4.96
N GLN A 225 10.00 -14.31 5.82
CA GLN A 225 8.78 -15.03 5.41
C GLN A 225 7.83 -14.11 4.63
N GLY A 226 7.67 -12.87 5.07
CA GLY A 226 6.95 -11.84 4.30
C GLY A 226 7.58 -11.59 2.93
N CYS A 227 8.92 -11.57 2.88
CA CYS A 227 9.66 -11.50 1.61
C CYS A 227 9.41 -12.73 0.72
N LEU A 228 9.35 -13.94 1.28
CA LEU A 228 9.00 -15.16 0.56
C LEU A 228 7.60 -15.08 -0.05
N LEU A 229 6.61 -14.66 0.74
CA LEU A 229 5.23 -14.52 0.27
C LEU A 229 5.14 -13.48 -0.86
N TRP A 230 5.83 -12.35 -0.71
CA TRP A 230 5.91 -11.34 -1.76
C TRP A 230 6.54 -11.90 -3.04
N ALA A 231 7.70 -12.59 -2.94
CA ALA A 231 8.39 -13.15 -4.10
C ALA A 231 7.54 -14.20 -4.82
N LYS A 232 6.88 -15.11 -4.09
CA LYS A 232 5.91 -16.05 -4.66
C LYS A 232 4.76 -15.34 -5.36
N GLY A 233 4.22 -14.30 -4.72
CA GLY A 233 3.18 -13.46 -5.28
C GLY A 233 3.59 -12.82 -6.62
N GLN A 234 4.81 -12.28 -6.72
CA GLN A 234 5.35 -11.70 -7.95
C GLN A 234 5.50 -12.77 -9.06
N ILE A 235 6.09 -13.93 -8.74
CA ILE A 235 6.28 -15.02 -9.70
C ILE A 235 4.93 -15.49 -10.29
N LEU A 236 3.91 -15.61 -9.43
CA LEU A 236 2.57 -16.06 -9.83
C LEU A 236 1.80 -14.99 -10.60
N SER A 237 1.97 -13.71 -10.24
CA SER A 237 1.21 -12.60 -10.83
C SER A 237 1.77 -12.17 -12.20
N PHE A 238 3.06 -12.38 -12.42
CA PHE A 238 3.76 -11.95 -13.64
C PHE A 238 4.45 -13.13 -14.36
N PRO A 239 3.72 -14.18 -14.78
CA PRO A 239 4.33 -15.40 -15.31
C PRO A 239 5.12 -15.18 -16.60
N LYS A 240 4.75 -14.16 -17.40
CA LYS A 240 5.41 -13.79 -18.66
C LYS A 240 6.45 -12.66 -18.51
N ASP A 241 6.48 -11.94 -17.40
CA ASP A 241 7.46 -10.90 -17.15
C ASP A 241 8.68 -11.48 -16.42
N TRP A 242 9.68 -11.90 -17.20
CA TRP A 242 10.91 -12.46 -16.66
C TRP A 242 11.66 -11.47 -15.76
N ARG A 243 11.57 -10.13 -16.04
CA ARG A 243 12.26 -9.09 -15.24
C ARG A 243 11.71 -9.04 -13.81
N SER A 244 10.40 -8.92 -13.67
CA SER A 244 9.74 -8.93 -12.34
C SER A 244 9.99 -10.23 -11.60
N ARG A 245 9.98 -11.37 -12.29
CA ARG A 245 10.26 -12.68 -11.70
C ARG A 245 11.71 -12.78 -11.20
N PHE A 246 12.68 -12.42 -12.03
CA PHE A 246 14.11 -12.46 -11.66
C PHE A 246 14.42 -11.50 -10.51
N LEU A 247 13.84 -10.30 -10.53
CA LEU A 247 13.96 -9.33 -9.44
C LEU A 247 13.47 -9.93 -8.12
N ALA A 248 12.29 -10.52 -8.11
CA ALA A 248 11.69 -11.11 -6.91
C ALA A 248 12.53 -12.31 -6.38
N ILE A 249 12.96 -13.20 -7.26
CA ILE A 249 13.81 -14.36 -6.92
C ILE A 249 15.13 -13.89 -6.32
N GLY A 250 15.79 -12.95 -6.95
CA GLY A 250 17.10 -12.48 -6.51
C GLY A 250 17.04 -11.67 -5.22
N ILE A 251 15.99 -10.85 -5.00
CA ILE A 251 15.76 -10.16 -3.73
C ILE A 251 15.58 -11.18 -2.61
N TYR A 252 14.68 -12.16 -2.77
CA TYR A 252 14.45 -13.17 -1.75
C TYR A 252 15.72 -13.98 -1.45
N HIS A 253 16.44 -14.46 -2.48
CA HIS A 253 17.71 -15.14 -2.26
C HIS A 253 18.73 -14.27 -1.53
N GLY A 254 18.85 -12.98 -1.89
CA GLY A 254 19.71 -12.03 -1.21
C GLY A 254 19.41 -11.88 0.29
N VAL A 255 18.13 -11.95 0.65
CA VAL A 255 17.67 -11.90 2.05
C VAL A 255 18.09 -13.16 2.82
N VAL A 256 17.91 -14.35 2.24
CA VAL A 256 18.06 -15.61 2.98
C VAL A 256 19.41 -16.31 2.79
N ARG A 257 20.25 -15.91 1.83
CA ARG A 257 21.49 -16.59 1.42
C ARG A 257 22.51 -16.86 2.54
N ARG A 258 22.45 -16.10 3.64
CA ARG A 258 23.30 -16.33 4.82
C ARG A 258 22.79 -17.45 5.73
N LYS A 259 21.52 -17.85 5.58
CA LYS A 259 20.83 -18.82 6.43
C LYS A 259 20.47 -20.10 5.68
N GLN A 260 20.41 -20.05 4.34
CA GLN A 260 20.07 -21.21 3.52
C GLN A 260 20.81 -21.21 2.18
N ASN A 261 21.00 -22.39 1.60
CA ASN A 261 21.64 -22.57 0.30
C ASN A 261 20.68 -22.28 -0.87
N ILE A 262 21.23 -22.22 -2.08
CA ILE A 262 20.49 -21.94 -3.31
C ILE A 262 19.42 -23.00 -3.63
N PHE A 263 19.66 -24.29 -3.29
CA PHE A 263 18.71 -25.38 -3.52
C PHE A 263 17.44 -25.19 -2.68
N LYS A 264 17.61 -24.78 -1.41
CA LYS A 264 16.49 -24.48 -0.53
C LYS A 264 15.69 -23.26 -1.05
N THR A 265 16.37 -22.21 -1.51
CA THR A 265 15.72 -21.06 -2.14
C THR A 265 14.88 -21.47 -3.36
N ALA A 266 15.45 -22.31 -4.23
CA ALA A 266 14.76 -22.83 -5.40
C ALA A 266 13.51 -23.63 -5.03
N SER A 267 13.64 -24.51 -4.03
CA SER A 267 12.50 -25.26 -3.47
C SER A 267 11.43 -24.36 -2.88
N ASP A 268 11.81 -23.37 -2.04
CA ASP A 268 10.87 -22.43 -1.41
C ASP A 268 10.05 -21.66 -2.44
N LEU A 269 10.68 -21.23 -3.55
CA LEU A 269 10.04 -20.46 -4.62
C LEU A 269 9.40 -21.33 -5.72
N ASN A 270 9.62 -22.65 -5.68
CA ASN A 270 9.22 -23.59 -6.74
C ASN A 270 9.76 -23.18 -8.12
N VAL A 271 11.07 -22.93 -8.19
CA VAL A 271 11.77 -22.55 -9.42
C VAL A 271 13.04 -23.39 -9.60
N ASN A 272 13.63 -23.39 -10.81
CA ASN A 272 14.89 -24.07 -11.07
C ASN A 272 16.07 -23.36 -10.36
N VAL A 273 17.02 -24.14 -9.87
CA VAL A 273 18.25 -23.65 -9.19
C VAL A 273 19.05 -22.70 -10.08
N ILE A 274 19.17 -23.01 -11.39
CA ILE A 274 19.85 -22.14 -12.37
C ILE A 274 19.17 -20.77 -12.43
N THR A 275 17.84 -20.73 -12.37
CA THR A 275 17.08 -19.47 -12.35
C THR A 275 17.41 -18.63 -11.12
N VAL A 276 17.57 -19.25 -9.94
CA VAL A 276 17.98 -18.53 -8.72
C VAL A 276 19.40 -17.97 -8.87
N ALA A 277 20.35 -18.77 -9.39
CA ALA A 277 21.73 -18.32 -9.61
C ALA A 277 21.79 -17.12 -10.56
N LEU A 278 21.11 -17.21 -11.71
CA LEU A 278 21.07 -16.13 -12.70
C LEU A 278 20.40 -14.86 -12.14
N ALA A 279 19.26 -15.01 -11.47
CA ALA A 279 18.55 -13.89 -10.86
C ALA A 279 19.41 -13.16 -9.82
N TYR A 280 20.12 -13.92 -8.99
CA TYR A 280 21.00 -13.34 -7.98
C TYR A 280 22.20 -12.63 -8.60
N MET A 281 22.86 -13.21 -9.62
CA MET A 281 23.95 -12.57 -10.35
C MET A 281 23.49 -11.24 -10.98
N ILE A 282 22.34 -11.23 -11.65
CA ILE A 282 21.79 -10.02 -12.27
C ILE A 282 21.62 -8.92 -11.22
N ILE A 283 21.00 -9.20 -10.07
CA ILE A 283 20.81 -8.21 -9.01
C ILE A 283 22.14 -7.74 -8.42
N ALA A 284 23.08 -8.65 -8.18
CA ALA A 284 24.39 -8.31 -7.63
C ALA A 284 25.16 -7.33 -8.54
N PHE A 285 25.02 -7.47 -9.87
CA PHE A 285 25.64 -6.58 -10.84
C PHE A 285 24.88 -5.28 -11.05
N TYR A 286 23.54 -5.30 -11.03
CA TYR A 286 22.72 -4.09 -11.29
C TYR A 286 22.56 -3.18 -10.06
N LYS A 287 22.60 -3.69 -8.84
CA LYS A 287 22.44 -2.90 -7.62
C LYS A 287 23.48 -1.78 -7.49
N PRO A 288 24.79 -2.00 -7.73
CA PRO A 288 25.78 -0.92 -7.69
C PRO A 288 25.54 0.17 -8.76
N LEU A 289 25.12 -0.25 -9.97
CA LEU A 289 24.84 0.68 -11.08
C LEU A 289 23.63 1.56 -10.80
N TYR A 290 22.59 1.00 -10.18
CA TYR A 290 21.39 1.74 -9.79
C TYR A 290 21.65 2.72 -8.64
N GLU A 291 22.47 2.35 -7.66
CA GLU A 291 22.88 3.26 -6.57
C GLU A 291 23.80 4.39 -7.08
N LEU A 292 24.64 4.13 -8.09
CA LEU A 292 25.46 5.14 -8.75
C LEU A 292 24.62 6.13 -9.56
N SER A 293 23.57 5.67 -10.25
CA SER A 293 22.68 6.57 -11.01
C SER A 293 21.86 7.50 -10.13
N LYS A 294 21.53 7.11 -8.88
CA LYS A 294 20.85 7.97 -7.90
C LYS A 294 21.75 9.05 -7.28
N LYS A 295 23.08 8.92 -7.39
CA LYS A 295 24.04 9.92 -6.86
C LYS A 295 24.43 10.97 -7.90
N VAL A 296 23.98 10.83 -9.14
CA VAL A 296 24.32 11.72 -10.28
C VAL A 296 23.11 12.58 -10.72
N CYS A 297 21.95 12.43 -10.06
CA CYS A 297 20.77 13.29 -10.27
C CYS A 297 20.53 14.19 -9.08
#